data_f829e2fbd382cf0e4ab74081f332fa1e
#
_entry.id   f829e2fbd382cf0e4ab74081f332fa1e
#
_cell.length_a   1.000
_cell.length_b   1.000
_cell.length_c   1.000
_cell.angle_alpha   90.00
_cell.angle_beta   90.00
_cell.angle_gamma   90.00
#
_symmetry.space_group_name_H-M   'P 1'
#
loop_
_entity.id
_entity.type
_entity.pdbx_description
1 polymer ?
#
loop_
_entity_poly.entity_id
_entity_poly.type
_entity_poly.pdbx_seq_one_letter_code
_entity_poly.pdbx_strand_id
1 'polypeptide(L)'
;YVGSFGDIAVFSFCQDKIISTGGEGGMIVTNNKKLYENIWSLKDIGKNKKKYFTVSKDLNKFPYLHDSIGTNARITEIQSCIGNYQLKKLKNYIRVRNENAKIFFNKLKNCKHLIIPNHNSQITHSYYRYTVIISNEKLSRFILMKNLKKKGVACTVGGCPTIYNEKYFVEKFNVNKKNYPNAEYLKNRTLSFLVDQTINKKDIKKVCNILLDQINKILKNKN
;
A
#
# COMPACT_ATOMS: atom_id res chain seq x y z
N TYR A 1 -0.50 -9.09 -14.64
CA TYR A 1 -0.06 -8.11 -13.63
C TYR A 1 -1.26 -7.55 -12.87
N VAL A 2 -1.06 -7.22 -11.58
CA VAL A 2 -2.06 -6.44 -10.82
C VAL A 2 -2.28 -5.10 -11.54
N GLY A 3 -3.56 -4.74 -11.71
CA GLY A 3 -3.94 -3.57 -12.51
C GLY A 3 -4.40 -3.88 -13.94
N SER A 4 -4.35 -5.16 -14.38
CA SER A 4 -4.81 -5.57 -15.71
C SER A 4 -6.16 -6.30 -15.70
N PHE A 5 -6.79 -6.48 -14.54
CA PHE A 5 -8.03 -7.28 -14.41
C PHE A 5 -9.31 -6.44 -14.54
N GLY A 6 -9.26 -5.17 -14.21
CA GLY A 6 -10.42 -4.26 -14.26
C GLY A 6 -10.35 -3.31 -15.45
N ASP A 7 -11.41 -2.52 -15.63
CA ASP A 7 -11.49 -1.50 -16.69
C ASP A 7 -10.53 -0.33 -16.43
N ILE A 8 -10.21 -0.07 -15.16
CA ILE A 8 -9.32 0.98 -14.69
C ILE A 8 -8.46 0.43 -13.56
N ALA A 9 -7.17 0.82 -13.52
CA ALA A 9 -6.32 0.63 -12.35
C ALA A 9 -5.68 1.95 -11.93
N VAL A 10 -5.51 2.09 -10.60
CA VAL A 10 -4.93 3.27 -9.97
C VAL A 10 -3.71 2.85 -9.17
N PHE A 11 -2.59 3.51 -9.41
CA PHE A 11 -1.35 3.32 -8.67
C PHE A 11 -1.02 4.59 -7.87
N SER A 12 -0.70 4.41 -6.60
CA SER A 12 -0.26 5.50 -5.72
C SER A 12 1.27 5.60 -5.73
N PHE A 13 1.77 6.83 -5.79
CA PHE A 13 3.19 7.15 -5.66
C PHE A 13 3.45 8.05 -4.45
N CYS A 14 2.59 7.96 -3.42
CA CYS A 14 2.81 8.73 -2.20
C CYS A 14 4.10 8.28 -1.48
N GLN A 15 4.55 9.08 -0.53
CA GLN A 15 5.88 9.00 0.07
C GLN A 15 6.29 7.63 0.63
N ASP A 16 5.33 6.81 1.07
CA ASP A 16 5.61 5.53 1.72
C ASP A 16 5.48 4.31 0.78
N LYS A 17 5.19 4.52 -0.51
CA LYS A 17 5.09 3.44 -1.50
C LYS A 17 6.46 2.92 -1.91
N ILE A 18 6.46 1.76 -2.58
CA ILE A 18 7.69 1.10 -3.07
C ILE A 18 8.48 2.01 -4.01
N ILE A 19 7.78 2.77 -4.85
CA ILE A 19 8.30 3.92 -5.57
C ILE A 19 7.44 5.14 -5.26
N SER A 20 8.05 6.30 -5.15
CA SER A 20 7.36 7.55 -4.89
C SER A 20 7.84 8.65 -5.82
N THR A 21 7.04 9.71 -5.93
CA THR A 21 7.36 10.89 -6.74
C THR A 21 7.80 12.08 -5.91
N GLY A 22 8.43 11.81 -4.76
CA GLY A 22 8.97 12.86 -3.88
C GLY A 22 7.92 13.51 -2.97
N GLY A 23 6.83 12.81 -2.72
CA GLY A 23 5.71 13.26 -1.86
C GLY A 23 4.44 12.55 -2.26
N GLU A 24 3.53 13.24 -2.89
CA GLU A 24 2.29 12.72 -3.42
C GLU A 24 2.36 12.53 -4.95
N GLY A 25 1.60 11.57 -5.46
CA GLY A 25 1.46 11.32 -6.89
C GLY A 25 0.71 10.02 -7.16
N GLY A 26 0.33 9.84 -8.42
CA GLY A 26 -0.39 8.63 -8.83
C GLY A 26 -0.43 8.47 -10.35
N MET A 27 -0.85 7.31 -10.77
CA MET A 27 -1.05 6.94 -12.16
C MET A 27 -2.38 6.21 -12.31
N ILE A 28 -3.15 6.59 -13.31
CA ILE A 28 -4.33 5.85 -13.74
C ILE A 28 -4.02 5.20 -15.08
N VAL A 29 -4.34 3.91 -15.21
CA VAL A 29 -4.18 3.17 -16.46
C VAL A 29 -5.49 2.52 -16.88
N THR A 30 -5.77 2.52 -18.18
CA THR A 30 -6.94 1.88 -18.77
C THR A 30 -6.68 1.57 -20.25
N ASN A 31 -7.28 0.49 -20.74
CA ASN A 31 -7.31 0.17 -22.18
C ASN A 31 -8.58 0.74 -22.86
N ASN A 32 -9.51 1.30 -22.10
CA ASN A 32 -10.75 1.88 -22.61
C ASN A 32 -10.53 3.35 -23.01
N LYS A 33 -10.61 3.63 -24.32
CA LYS A 33 -10.39 4.98 -24.87
C LYS A 33 -11.34 6.02 -24.30
N LYS A 34 -12.64 5.69 -24.12
CA LYS A 34 -13.63 6.61 -23.57
C LYS A 34 -13.31 6.98 -22.12
N LEU A 35 -12.95 5.99 -21.31
CA LEU A 35 -12.51 6.23 -19.93
C LEU A 35 -11.24 7.08 -19.88
N TYR A 36 -10.24 6.79 -20.74
CA TYR A 36 -9.03 7.59 -20.84
C TYR A 36 -9.32 9.07 -21.16
N GLU A 37 -10.19 9.34 -22.14
CA GLU A 37 -10.55 10.71 -22.52
C GLU A 37 -11.28 11.46 -21.38
N ASN A 38 -12.21 10.78 -20.69
CA ASN A 38 -12.90 11.33 -19.53
C ASN A 38 -11.94 11.64 -18.37
N ILE A 39 -11.04 10.71 -18.06
CA ILE A 39 -10.04 10.87 -16.99
C ILE A 39 -9.06 11.99 -17.34
N TRP A 40 -8.63 12.05 -18.60
CA TRP A 40 -7.76 13.12 -19.08
C TRP A 40 -8.40 14.49 -18.86
N SER A 41 -9.67 14.63 -19.25
CA SER A 41 -10.45 15.87 -19.04
C SER A 41 -10.60 16.20 -17.55
N LEU A 42 -11.05 15.22 -16.74
CA LEU A 42 -11.29 15.39 -15.30
C LEU A 42 -10.03 15.87 -14.56
N LYS A 43 -8.86 15.23 -14.84
CA LYS A 43 -7.59 15.58 -14.18
C LYS A 43 -7.03 16.93 -14.60
N ASP A 44 -7.47 17.45 -15.75
CA ASP A 44 -6.97 18.69 -16.35
C ASP A 44 -8.08 19.75 -16.45
N ILE A 45 -8.74 19.99 -15.31
CA ILE A 45 -9.76 21.03 -15.11
C ILE A 45 -10.92 21.03 -16.11
N GLY A 46 -11.27 19.87 -16.66
CA GLY A 46 -12.39 19.73 -17.60
C GLY A 46 -12.09 20.12 -19.06
N LYS A 47 -10.81 20.21 -19.44
CA LYS A 47 -10.45 20.50 -20.82
C LYS A 47 -10.86 19.38 -21.77
N ASN A 48 -11.31 19.74 -22.95
CA ASN A 48 -11.47 18.83 -24.07
C ASN A 48 -10.12 18.51 -24.70
N LYS A 49 -9.70 17.24 -24.62
CA LYS A 49 -8.41 16.79 -25.13
C LYS A 49 -8.21 17.09 -26.63
N LYS A 50 -9.24 16.80 -27.46
CA LYS A 50 -9.18 17.04 -28.90
C LYS A 50 -8.99 18.52 -29.20
N LYS A 51 -9.81 19.40 -28.62
CA LYS A 51 -9.68 20.85 -28.78
C LYS A 51 -8.30 21.35 -28.33
N TYR A 52 -7.78 20.85 -27.19
CA TYR A 52 -6.50 21.25 -26.65
C TYR A 52 -5.33 21.03 -27.63
N PHE A 53 -5.33 19.91 -28.34
CA PHE A 53 -4.27 19.59 -29.30
C PHE A 53 -4.52 20.11 -30.72
N THR A 54 -5.72 20.58 -31.04
CA THR A 54 -6.09 21.10 -32.35
C THR A 54 -6.41 22.59 -32.35
N VAL A 55 -6.23 23.26 -31.22
CA VAL A 55 -6.50 24.68 -31.10
C VAL A 55 -5.68 25.48 -32.11
N SER A 56 -6.34 26.39 -32.82
CA SER A 56 -5.70 27.33 -33.70
C SER A 56 -4.72 28.23 -32.95
N LYS A 57 -3.56 28.50 -33.53
CA LYS A 57 -2.60 29.49 -33.02
C LYS A 57 -3.01 30.95 -33.33
N ASP A 58 -4.25 31.17 -33.77
CA ASP A 58 -4.81 32.49 -33.99
C ASP A 58 -4.92 33.19 -32.64
N LEU A 59 -4.00 34.13 -32.40
CA LEU A 59 -3.91 34.91 -31.16
C LEU A 59 -5.08 35.85 -30.96
N ASN A 60 -5.93 36.09 -31.97
CA ASN A 60 -7.09 36.97 -31.89
C ASN A 60 -8.35 36.24 -31.34
N LYS A 61 -8.28 34.94 -31.11
CA LYS A 61 -9.42 34.16 -30.64
C LYS A 61 -9.10 33.42 -29.36
N PHE A 62 -9.93 33.62 -28.33
CA PHE A 62 -9.83 32.83 -27.11
C PHE A 62 -10.26 31.37 -27.36
N PRO A 63 -9.40 30.40 -27.03
CA PRO A 63 -9.70 28.99 -27.28
C PRO A 63 -10.54 28.40 -26.16
N TYR A 64 -11.85 28.47 -26.19
CA TYR A 64 -12.76 27.86 -25.20
C TYR A 64 -12.57 26.34 -25.12
N LEU A 65 -11.70 25.87 -24.22
CA LEU A 65 -11.24 24.47 -24.16
C LEU A 65 -12.01 23.61 -23.15
N HIS A 66 -12.72 24.22 -22.21
CA HIS A 66 -13.33 23.51 -21.07
C HIS A 66 -14.76 23.14 -21.39
N ASP A 67 -15.01 21.84 -21.59
CA ASP A 67 -16.34 21.30 -21.91
C ASP A 67 -17.01 20.63 -20.69
N SER A 68 -16.29 20.47 -19.59
CA SER A 68 -16.79 19.77 -18.39
C SER A 68 -16.15 20.30 -17.11
N ILE A 69 -16.68 19.90 -15.96
CA ILE A 69 -16.07 20.16 -14.65
C ILE A 69 -14.89 19.18 -14.47
N GLY A 70 -13.80 19.67 -13.89
CA GLY A 70 -12.64 18.86 -13.56
C GLY A 70 -11.83 19.43 -12.40
N THR A 71 -10.75 18.78 -12.07
CA THR A 71 -9.82 19.21 -11.01
C THR A 71 -8.40 19.35 -11.56
N ASN A 72 -7.58 20.14 -10.90
CA ASN A 72 -6.15 20.23 -11.22
C ASN A 72 -5.39 19.08 -10.51
N ALA A 73 -5.38 17.92 -11.14
CA ALA A 73 -4.66 16.73 -10.66
C ALA A 73 -3.46 16.39 -11.57
N ARG A 74 -2.80 17.40 -12.10
CA ARG A 74 -1.58 17.23 -12.90
C ARG A 74 -0.38 16.98 -11.98
N ILE A 75 0.36 15.94 -12.25
CA ILE A 75 1.68 15.73 -11.65
C ILE A 75 2.67 16.75 -12.25
N THR A 76 3.57 17.27 -11.44
CA THR A 76 4.61 18.19 -11.91
C THR A 76 5.72 17.45 -12.67
N GLU A 77 6.48 18.16 -13.50
CA GLU A 77 7.61 17.55 -14.21
C GLU A 77 8.70 17.05 -13.26
N ILE A 78 8.96 17.76 -12.17
CA ILE A 78 9.91 17.33 -11.13
C ILE A 78 9.48 15.99 -10.54
N GLN A 79 8.21 15.87 -10.14
CA GLN A 79 7.66 14.63 -9.62
C GLN A 79 7.72 13.49 -10.67
N SER A 80 7.40 13.81 -11.93
CA SER A 80 7.46 12.83 -13.02
C SER A 80 8.87 12.35 -13.29
N CYS A 81 9.87 13.23 -13.21
CA CYS A 81 11.28 12.89 -13.34
C CYS A 81 11.73 11.93 -12.23
N ILE A 82 11.38 12.23 -10.97
CA ILE A 82 11.64 11.36 -9.83
C ILE A 82 10.97 9.99 -10.04
N GLY A 83 9.69 9.97 -10.43
CA GLY A 83 8.95 8.74 -10.70
C GLY A 83 9.58 7.86 -11.77
N ASN A 84 10.01 8.45 -12.88
CA ASN A 84 10.70 7.75 -13.96
C ASN A 84 12.03 7.14 -13.49
N TYR A 85 12.78 7.85 -12.66
CA TYR A 85 14.02 7.32 -12.09
C TYR A 85 13.75 6.16 -11.12
N GLN A 86 12.75 6.29 -10.27
CA GLN A 86 12.33 5.26 -9.33
C GLN A 86 11.81 4.01 -10.07
N LEU A 87 11.04 4.19 -11.13
CA LEU A 87 10.49 3.10 -11.94
C LEU A 87 11.60 2.22 -12.54
N LYS A 88 12.70 2.81 -13.01
CA LYS A 88 13.87 2.06 -13.50
C LYS A 88 14.47 1.14 -12.45
N LYS A 89 14.34 1.48 -11.16
CA LYS A 89 14.88 0.70 -10.03
C LYS A 89 13.88 -0.32 -9.46
N LEU A 90 12.60 -0.23 -9.83
CA LEU A 90 11.51 -1.01 -9.23
C LEU A 90 11.77 -2.52 -9.22
N LYS A 91 12.27 -3.07 -10.32
CA LYS A 91 12.57 -4.51 -10.43
C LYS A 91 13.59 -4.97 -9.36
N ASN A 92 14.63 -4.18 -9.13
CA ASN A 92 15.61 -4.46 -8.10
C ASN A 92 15.02 -4.30 -6.69
N TYR A 93 14.19 -3.28 -6.46
CA TYR A 93 13.52 -3.07 -5.19
C TYR A 93 12.62 -4.26 -4.82
N ILE A 94 11.82 -4.75 -5.77
CA ILE A 94 10.99 -5.94 -5.57
C ILE A 94 11.84 -7.16 -5.24
N ARG A 95 12.96 -7.37 -5.93
CA ARG A 95 13.88 -8.47 -5.65
C ARG A 95 14.39 -8.45 -4.21
N VAL A 96 14.91 -7.31 -3.75
CA VAL A 96 15.43 -7.18 -2.38
C VAL A 96 14.32 -7.36 -1.33
N ARG A 97 13.13 -6.79 -1.58
CA ARG A 97 11.96 -6.97 -0.70
C ARG A 97 11.56 -8.44 -0.57
N ASN A 98 11.60 -9.20 -1.67
CA ASN A 98 11.33 -10.63 -1.65
C ASN A 98 12.40 -11.41 -0.86
N GLU A 99 13.68 -11.05 -1.01
CA GLU A 99 14.76 -11.65 -0.21
C GLU A 99 14.56 -11.40 1.29
N ASN A 100 14.22 -10.17 1.67
CA ASN A 100 13.93 -9.80 3.05
C ASN A 100 12.68 -10.52 3.59
N ALA A 101 11.62 -10.59 2.81
CA ALA A 101 10.40 -11.33 3.16
C ALA A 101 10.68 -12.83 3.35
N LYS A 102 11.54 -13.43 2.54
CA LYS A 102 11.96 -14.83 2.69
C LYS A 102 12.67 -15.08 4.03
N ILE A 103 13.43 -14.09 4.53
CA ILE A 103 14.07 -14.20 5.86
C ILE A 103 12.99 -14.22 6.96
N PHE A 104 12.01 -13.32 6.90
CA PHE A 104 10.87 -13.34 7.83
C PHE A 104 10.14 -14.67 7.78
N PHE A 105 9.77 -15.15 6.60
CA PHE A 105 9.09 -16.42 6.44
C PHE A 105 9.87 -17.58 7.08
N ASN A 106 11.14 -17.73 6.74
CA ASN A 106 11.97 -18.82 7.25
C ASN A 106 12.15 -18.79 8.77
N LYS A 107 12.21 -17.60 9.36
CA LYS A 107 12.36 -17.41 10.80
C LYS A 107 11.06 -17.60 11.58
N LEU A 108 9.92 -17.28 10.98
CA LEU A 108 8.65 -17.21 11.69
C LEU A 108 7.70 -18.37 11.37
N LYS A 109 7.91 -19.12 10.29
CA LYS A 109 6.98 -20.18 9.81
C LYS A 109 6.66 -21.26 10.86
N ASN A 110 7.56 -21.52 11.80
CA ASN A 110 7.36 -22.51 12.88
C ASN A 110 6.79 -21.89 14.17
N CYS A 111 6.48 -20.58 14.20
CA CYS A 111 5.90 -19.94 15.36
C CYS A 111 4.40 -20.24 15.45
N LYS A 112 3.99 -21.16 16.34
CA LYS A 112 2.60 -21.57 16.53
C LYS A 112 1.63 -20.45 16.96
N HIS A 113 2.14 -19.29 17.34
CA HIS A 113 1.37 -18.13 17.79
C HIS A 113 1.11 -17.11 16.70
N LEU A 114 1.63 -17.36 15.50
CA LEU A 114 1.49 -16.50 14.33
C LEU A 114 0.97 -17.30 13.14
N ILE A 115 0.04 -16.72 12.39
CA ILE A 115 -0.25 -17.16 11.03
C ILE A 115 0.62 -16.31 10.09
N ILE A 116 1.43 -17.01 9.29
CA ILE A 116 2.29 -16.38 8.30
C ILE A 116 1.64 -16.56 6.94
N PRO A 117 1.16 -15.48 6.30
CA PRO A 117 0.58 -15.58 4.98
C PRO A 117 1.57 -16.21 4.01
N ASN A 118 1.14 -17.30 3.38
CA ASN A 118 1.90 -17.96 2.33
C ASN A 118 1.28 -17.64 0.98
N HIS A 119 2.10 -17.24 0.01
CA HIS A 119 1.64 -16.91 -1.32
C HIS A 119 1.89 -18.07 -2.26
N ASN A 120 0.95 -18.31 -3.18
CA ASN A 120 1.12 -19.25 -4.26
C ASN A 120 2.41 -18.94 -5.05
N SER A 121 3.16 -19.94 -5.44
CA SER A 121 4.40 -19.84 -6.24
C SER A 121 4.20 -19.12 -7.59
N GLN A 122 2.96 -19.10 -8.09
CA GLN A 122 2.58 -18.37 -9.30
C GLN A 122 2.46 -16.85 -9.11
N ILE A 123 2.50 -16.36 -7.86
CA ILE A 123 2.34 -14.96 -7.54
C ILE A 123 3.69 -14.36 -7.13
N THR A 124 4.15 -13.34 -7.85
CA THR A 124 5.25 -12.49 -7.39
C THR A 124 4.69 -11.36 -6.53
N HIS A 125 4.84 -11.48 -5.22
CA HIS A 125 4.40 -10.46 -4.26
C HIS A 125 5.43 -9.33 -4.18
N SER A 126 4.99 -8.07 -4.19
CA SER A 126 5.89 -6.91 -4.12
C SER A 126 6.33 -6.54 -2.71
N TYR A 127 5.66 -7.10 -1.69
CA TYR A 127 5.92 -6.85 -0.27
C TYR A 127 6.07 -5.37 0.09
N TYR A 128 4.98 -4.62 -0.05
CA TYR A 128 4.92 -3.27 0.51
C TYR A 128 5.28 -3.27 2.00
N ARG A 129 4.73 -4.22 2.76
CA ARG A 129 5.10 -4.58 4.13
C ARG A 129 5.04 -6.08 4.30
N TYR A 130 5.72 -6.62 5.30
CA TYR A 130 5.58 -8.01 5.71
C TYR A 130 4.58 -8.09 6.85
N THR A 131 3.42 -8.68 6.61
CA THR A 131 2.34 -8.75 7.60
C THR A 131 2.23 -10.16 8.14
N VAL A 132 2.11 -10.27 9.46
CA VAL A 132 1.79 -11.52 10.18
C VAL A 132 0.48 -11.34 10.94
N ILE A 133 -0.20 -12.45 11.24
CA ILE A 133 -1.46 -12.45 11.99
C ILE A 133 -1.25 -13.18 13.30
N ILE A 134 -1.59 -12.55 14.41
CA ILE A 134 -1.54 -13.16 15.74
C ILE A 134 -2.71 -14.15 15.87
N SER A 135 -2.38 -15.44 15.99
CA SER A 135 -3.38 -16.51 16.14
C SER A 135 -3.71 -16.83 17.59
N ASN A 136 -2.80 -16.54 18.52
CA ASN A 136 -2.98 -16.84 19.95
C ASN A 136 -3.74 -15.72 20.66
N GLU A 137 -4.89 -16.01 21.22
CA GLU A 137 -5.75 -15.05 21.91
C GLU A 137 -5.14 -14.47 23.20
N LYS A 138 -4.27 -15.24 23.85
CA LYS A 138 -3.52 -14.74 25.02
C LYS A 138 -2.45 -13.72 24.66
N LEU A 139 -2.10 -13.56 23.37
CA LEU A 139 -1.07 -12.64 22.90
C LEU A 139 -1.68 -11.30 22.47
N SER A 140 -1.64 -10.31 23.34
CA SER A 140 -2.10 -8.96 23.05
C SER A 140 -1.18 -8.27 22.02
N ARG A 141 -1.74 -7.89 20.84
CA ARG A 141 -1.03 -7.08 19.84
C ARG A 141 -0.51 -5.78 20.43
N PHE A 142 -1.31 -5.10 21.24
CA PHE A 142 -0.93 -3.82 21.87
C PHE A 142 0.32 -3.98 22.74
N ILE A 143 0.34 -4.97 23.65
CA ILE A 143 1.48 -5.24 24.52
C ILE A 143 2.71 -5.62 23.69
N LEU A 144 2.53 -6.48 22.68
CA LEU A 144 3.62 -6.90 21.79
C LEU A 144 4.23 -5.71 21.06
N MET A 145 3.41 -4.86 20.46
CA MET A 145 3.88 -3.65 19.77
C MET A 145 4.62 -2.69 20.70
N LYS A 146 4.08 -2.47 21.92
CA LYS A 146 4.73 -1.64 22.93
C LYS A 146 6.13 -2.16 23.29
N ASN A 147 6.26 -3.47 23.47
CA ASN A 147 7.53 -4.11 23.79
C ASN A 147 8.51 -4.08 22.61
N LEU A 148 8.04 -4.34 21.40
CA LEU A 148 8.85 -4.25 20.18
C LEU A 148 9.40 -2.83 19.99
N LYS A 149 8.55 -1.80 20.17
CA LYS A 149 8.97 -0.40 20.08
C LYS A 149 10.06 -0.06 21.11
N LYS A 150 9.94 -0.53 22.36
CA LYS A 150 10.98 -0.36 23.40
C LYS A 150 12.32 -1.02 23.03
N LYS A 151 12.29 -2.03 22.16
CA LYS A 151 13.48 -2.72 21.64
C LYS A 151 13.98 -2.15 20.30
N GLY A 152 13.46 -1.00 19.86
CA GLY A 152 13.84 -0.35 18.62
C GLY A 152 13.30 -1.02 17.34
N VAL A 153 12.29 -1.89 17.47
CA VAL A 153 11.68 -2.55 16.31
C VAL A 153 10.48 -1.72 15.82
N ALA A 154 10.59 -1.16 14.62
CA ALA A 154 9.50 -0.48 13.94
C ALA A 154 8.47 -1.50 13.45
N CYS A 155 7.24 -1.37 13.91
CA CYS A 155 6.09 -2.15 13.44
C CYS A 155 4.81 -1.31 13.48
N THR A 156 3.84 -1.71 12.65
CA THR A 156 2.53 -1.06 12.54
C THR A 156 1.42 -2.09 12.62
N VAL A 157 0.19 -1.62 12.78
CA VAL A 157 -1.01 -2.50 12.74
C VAL A 157 -1.34 -2.99 11.33
N GLY A 158 -0.63 -2.51 10.30
CA GLY A 158 -0.97 -2.75 8.90
C GLY A 158 -2.00 -1.74 8.37
N GLY A 159 -2.71 -2.13 7.31
CA GLY A 159 -3.84 -1.34 6.79
C GLY A 159 -5.06 -1.42 7.71
N CYS A 160 -6.04 -0.55 7.49
CA CYS A 160 -7.31 -0.62 8.20
C CYS A 160 -8.15 -1.81 7.71
N PRO A 161 -8.34 -2.87 8.50
CA PRO A 161 -9.11 -4.03 8.07
C PRO A 161 -10.63 -3.81 8.17
N THR A 162 -11.06 -2.80 8.90
CA THR A 162 -12.46 -2.52 9.22
C THR A 162 -12.84 -1.07 8.88
N ILE A 163 -12.67 -0.70 7.61
CA ILE A 163 -12.90 0.67 7.12
C ILE A 163 -14.33 1.18 7.43
N TYR A 164 -15.29 0.29 7.55
CA TYR A 164 -16.66 0.60 7.93
C TYR A 164 -16.80 1.09 9.39
N ASN A 165 -15.74 1.05 10.22
CA ASN A 165 -15.71 1.67 11.54
C ASN A 165 -15.25 3.14 11.50
N GLU A 166 -14.77 3.62 10.36
CA GLU A 166 -14.49 5.05 10.20
C GLU A 166 -15.79 5.86 10.34
N LYS A 167 -15.73 7.00 11.03
CA LYS A 167 -16.90 7.82 11.37
C LYS A 167 -17.79 8.08 10.16
N TYR A 168 -17.20 8.45 9.04
CA TYR A 168 -17.94 8.71 7.80
C TYR A 168 -18.80 7.53 7.34
N PHE A 169 -18.25 6.30 7.40
CA PHE A 169 -19.00 5.10 7.00
C PHE A 169 -20.06 4.71 8.01
N VAL A 170 -19.78 4.89 9.32
CA VAL A 170 -20.77 4.66 10.39
C VAL A 170 -21.97 5.59 10.22
N GLU A 171 -21.75 6.86 9.90
CA GLU A 171 -22.81 7.86 9.74
C GLU A 171 -23.59 7.74 8.43
N LYS A 172 -22.91 7.28 7.36
CA LYS A 172 -23.54 7.21 6.01
C LYS A 172 -24.17 5.86 5.68
N PHE A 173 -23.65 4.78 6.26
CA PHE A 173 -24.02 3.42 5.88
C PHE A 173 -24.31 2.56 7.11
N ASN A 174 -25.45 1.92 7.12
CA ASN A 174 -25.79 0.95 8.18
C ASN A 174 -25.12 -0.40 7.89
N VAL A 175 -23.83 -0.50 8.21
CA VAL A 175 -23.02 -1.69 7.90
C VAL A 175 -23.21 -2.77 8.97
N ASN A 176 -23.74 -3.92 8.58
CA ASN A 176 -23.80 -5.08 9.45
C ASN A 176 -22.40 -5.76 9.52
N LYS A 177 -21.71 -5.60 10.65
CA LYS A 177 -20.36 -6.16 10.88
C LYS A 177 -20.28 -7.67 10.76
N LYS A 178 -21.39 -8.39 11.00
CA LYS A 178 -21.47 -9.86 10.87
C LYS A 178 -21.22 -10.34 9.44
N ASN A 179 -21.44 -9.47 8.45
CA ASN A 179 -21.16 -9.78 7.05
C ASN A 179 -19.65 -9.79 6.71
N TYR A 180 -18.80 -9.36 7.64
CA TYR A 180 -17.35 -9.22 7.43
C TYR A 180 -16.52 -9.93 8.50
N PRO A 181 -16.74 -11.25 8.73
CA PRO A 181 -16.09 -11.99 9.83
C PRO A 181 -14.55 -11.97 9.74
N ASN A 182 -14.00 -12.05 8.54
CA ASN A 182 -12.55 -12.00 8.33
C ASN A 182 -11.96 -10.63 8.66
N ALA A 183 -12.64 -9.55 8.33
CA ALA A 183 -12.19 -8.20 8.69
C ALA A 183 -12.25 -7.98 10.21
N GLU A 184 -13.32 -8.45 10.87
CA GLU A 184 -13.45 -8.41 12.34
C GLU A 184 -12.36 -9.26 13.03
N TYR A 185 -12.03 -10.43 12.49
CA TYR A 185 -10.95 -11.26 12.99
C TYR A 185 -9.59 -10.56 12.88
N LEU A 186 -9.30 -9.90 11.76
CA LEU A 186 -8.00 -9.28 11.47
C LEU A 186 -7.76 -7.96 12.19
N LYS A 187 -8.81 -7.20 12.54
CA LYS A 187 -8.69 -5.82 13.03
C LYS A 187 -7.74 -5.62 14.21
N ASN A 188 -7.64 -6.62 15.09
CA ASN A 188 -6.78 -6.57 16.28
C ASN A 188 -5.63 -7.58 16.24
N ARG A 189 -5.44 -8.29 15.13
CA ARG A 189 -4.50 -9.41 15.02
C ARG A 189 -3.36 -9.18 14.04
N THR A 190 -3.48 -8.22 13.14
CA THR A 190 -2.43 -7.93 12.15
C THR A 190 -1.28 -7.13 12.76
N LEU A 191 -0.06 -7.50 12.37
CA LEU A 191 1.18 -6.80 12.71
C LEU A 191 2.08 -6.77 11.48
N SER A 192 2.53 -5.58 11.07
CA SER A 192 3.28 -5.37 9.83
C SER A 192 4.66 -4.79 10.10
N PHE A 193 5.66 -5.30 9.38
CA PHE A 193 7.06 -4.93 9.46
C PHE A 193 7.57 -4.35 8.14
N LEU A 194 8.58 -3.52 8.22
CA LEU A 194 9.29 -3.01 7.07
C LEU A 194 10.16 -4.11 6.46
N VAL A 195 10.20 -4.15 5.13
CA VAL A 195 11.02 -5.08 4.33
C VAL A 195 11.68 -4.37 3.15
N ASP A 196 11.69 -3.03 3.20
CA ASP A 196 12.15 -2.23 2.09
C ASP A 196 13.64 -2.49 1.73
N GLN A 197 14.02 -2.01 0.58
CA GLN A 197 15.32 -2.28 -0.03
C GLN A 197 16.50 -1.63 0.67
N THR A 198 16.25 -0.77 1.65
CA THR A 198 17.31 -0.11 2.43
C THR A 198 17.70 -0.89 3.69
N ILE A 199 16.87 -1.86 4.11
CA ILE A 199 17.09 -2.66 5.30
C ILE A 199 17.98 -3.85 4.95
N ASN A 200 19.08 -4.00 5.70
CA ASN A 200 19.98 -5.12 5.49
C ASN A 200 19.47 -6.42 6.12
N LYS A 201 19.93 -7.55 5.60
CA LYS A 201 19.50 -8.89 6.02
C LYS A 201 19.80 -9.20 7.50
N LYS A 202 20.82 -8.57 8.08
CA LYS A 202 21.19 -8.75 9.50
C LYS A 202 20.14 -8.11 10.41
N ASP A 203 19.68 -6.91 10.05
CA ASP A 203 18.62 -6.23 10.81
C ASP A 203 17.28 -6.95 10.73
N ILE A 204 16.91 -7.48 9.56
CA ILE A 204 15.72 -8.33 9.43
C ILE A 204 15.78 -9.54 10.36
N LYS A 205 16.94 -10.24 10.41
CA LYS A 205 17.12 -11.38 11.32
C LYS A 205 17.00 -10.96 12.79
N LYS A 206 17.56 -9.80 13.16
CA LYS A 206 17.47 -9.23 14.50
C LYS A 206 16.02 -8.93 14.88
N VAL A 207 15.24 -8.31 13.99
CA VAL A 207 13.81 -8.04 14.18
C VAL A 207 13.04 -9.33 14.45
N CYS A 208 13.26 -10.39 13.65
CA CYS A 208 12.61 -11.68 13.85
C CYS A 208 12.93 -12.30 15.21
N ASN A 209 14.20 -12.26 15.63
CA ASN A 209 14.62 -12.82 16.91
C ASN A 209 14.01 -12.05 18.09
N ILE A 210 13.97 -10.71 18.03
CA ILE A 210 13.32 -9.88 19.04
C ILE A 210 11.82 -10.18 19.09
N LEU A 211 11.15 -10.32 17.94
CA LEU A 211 9.72 -10.66 17.86
C LEU A 211 9.43 -11.98 18.58
N LEU A 212 10.16 -13.04 18.28
CA LEU A 212 10.00 -14.35 18.89
C LEU A 212 10.26 -14.32 20.41
N ASP A 213 11.33 -13.62 20.85
CA ASP A 213 11.63 -13.43 22.28
C ASP A 213 10.49 -12.73 23.01
N GLN A 214 9.95 -11.65 22.45
CA GLN A 214 8.86 -10.89 23.09
C GLN A 214 7.55 -11.70 23.13
N ILE A 215 7.25 -12.49 22.11
CA ILE A 215 6.10 -13.40 22.14
C ILE A 215 6.23 -14.39 23.30
N ASN A 216 7.39 -15.05 23.43
CA ASN A 216 7.63 -16.02 24.49
C ASN A 216 7.55 -15.38 25.89
N LYS A 217 8.12 -14.17 26.09
CA LYS A 217 8.05 -13.44 27.37
C LYS A 217 6.63 -13.10 27.78
N ILE A 218 5.81 -12.59 26.84
CA ILE A 218 4.42 -12.23 27.12
C ILE A 218 3.60 -13.45 27.52
N LEU A 219 3.83 -14.58 26.86
CA LEU A 219 3.07 -15.81 27.13
C LEU A 219 3.51 -16.50 28.44
N LYS A 220 4.80 -16.47 28.77
CA LYS A 220 5.30 -16.99 30.07
C LYS A 220 4.75 -16.23 31.26
N ASN A 221 4.56 -14.93 31.15
CA ASN A 221 4.02 -14.08 32.23
C ASN A 221 2.50 -14.19 32.41
N LYS A 222 1.82 -14.98 31.59
CA LYS A 222 0.36 -15.21 31.65
C LYS A 222 -0.02 -16.66 32.03
N ASN A 223 0.97 -17.52 32.22
CA ASN A 223 0.85 -18.82 32.82
C ASN A 223 1.30 -18.74 34.29
#